data_e5b7784cb9daae8a29860aa5fe9cabb0
#
_entry.id   e5b7784cb9daae8a29860aa5fe9cabb0
#
_cell.length_a   1.000
_cell.length_b   1.000
_cell.length_c   1.000
_cell.angle_alpha   90.00
_cell.angle_beta   90.00
_cell.angle_gamma   90.00
#
_symmetry.space_group_name_H-M   'P 1'
#
loop_
_entity.id
_entity.type
_entity.pdbx_description
1 polymer ?
#
loop_
_entity_poly.entity_id
_entity_poly.type
_entity_poly.pdbx_seq_one_letter_code
_entity_poly.pdbx_strand_id
1 'polypeptide(L)'
;MPKTLILSKPVIAITGSAGKTTTKEMIASILRTRWRIFASYRSFNQHTCSARNAKRIRPFHRAAVLEFGMGARGQIRKHCQFIRPNMGVVTNVGTAHIGNVGGCVRGIAQAKSELIKYMKQTGYLVTNADDLNSELLETKKFQGTIVTVGIKKKANFQAGNIRYEKSGMRFDIQLDKKLQSFYIPIYGEHNVYNALNAIAIAHKLGFTPEEIRSGLASYKRTPHRLNVFRYGRGLTLIDDSCSANPNAVRAALEVLNKIDGKTKVAVLGTMLAMGKYSSEAHGEVGKCVADTGIDYLYTYGKKAQLIALSAIRCGFPAKRIRMFETEEELRRAVLACLKPNTVILLKASHKIGLEKTVHYVKERAISKGWKQLI
;
A
#
# COMPACT_ATOMS: atom_id res chain seq x y z
N MET A 1 17.26 5.49 29.44
CA MET A 1 16.61 5.43 28.08
C MET A 1 17.66 5.73 27.02
N PRO A 2 17.68 5.10 25.85
CA PRO A 2 18.61 5.47 24.81
C PRO A 2 18.37 6.94 24.39
N LYS A 3 19.46 7.68 24.15
CA LYS A 3 19.38 9.07 23.70
C LYS A 3 18.69 9.13 22.34
N THR A 4 17.61 9.93 22.21
CA THR A 4 16.89 10.11 20.96
C THR A 4 17.80 10.75 19.92
N LEU A 5 17.90 10.15 18.72
CA LEU A 5 18.63 10.73 17.60
C LEU A 5 17.83 11.90 17.02
N ILE A 6 18.35 13.10 17.17
CA ILE A 6 17.81 14.34 16.61
C ILE A 6 18.81 14.82 15.56
N LEU A 7 18.35 15.04 14.33
CA LEU A 7 19.18 15.44 13.20
C LEU A 7 18.71 16.79 12.65
N SER A 8 19.66 17.60 12.22
CA SER A 8 19.39 18.87 11.49
C SER A 8 18.87 18.62 10.06
N LYS A 9 19.21 17.46 9.48
CA LYS A 9 18.77 17.05 8.14
C LYS A 9 17.34 16.47 8.14
N PRO A 10 16.68 16.37 6.95
CA PRO A 10 15.35 15.77 6.83
C PRO A 10 15.29 14.33 7.34
N VAL A 11 14.37 14.08 8.28
CA VAL A 11 13.99 12.76 8.77
C VAL A 11 12.50 12.59 8.50
N ILE A 12 12.19 11.83 7.47
CA ILE A 12 10.83 11.59 6.98
C ILE A 12 10.33 10.27 7.57
N ALA A 13 9.24 10.32 8.35
CA ALA A 13 8.59 9.13 8.88
C ALA A 13 7.24 8.92 8.21
N ILE A 14 6.99 7.71 7.73
CA ILE A 14 5.77 7.33 7.04
C ILE A 14 5.01 6.31 7.88
N THR A 15 3.76 6.63 8.24
CA THR A 15 2.82 5.69 8.85
C THR A 15 1.50 5.66 8.07
N GLY A 16 0.59 4.76 8.46
CA GLY A 16 -0.73 4.60 7.83
C GLY A 16 -1.20 3.15 7.87
N SER A 17 -2.44 2.90 7.51
CA SER A 17 -3.01 1.55 7.47
C SER A 17 -2.57 0.79 6.22
N ALA A 18 -2.45 1.48 5.08
CA ALA A 18 -1.97 0.96 3.80
C ALA A 18 -1.02 1.98 3.13
N GLY A 19 -0.27 1.57 2.11
CA GLY A 19 0.55 2.47 1.29
C GLY A 19 1.91 2.87 1.87
N LYS A 20 2.22 2.59 3.14
CA LYS A 20 3.46 3.01 3.83
C LYS A 20 4.74 2.69 3.05
N THR A 21 4.93 1.43 2.71
CA THR A 21 6.13 0.95 2.02
C THR A 21 6.26 1.57 0.63
N THR A 22 5.16 1.62 -0.12
CA THR A 22 5.13 2.22 -1.46
C THR A 22 5.46 3.71 -1.40
N THR A 23 4.84 4.46 -0.49
CA THR A 23 5.15 5.88 -0.27
C THR A 23 6.60 6.09 0.13
N LYS A 24 7.12 5.29 1.07
CA LYS A 24 8.52 5.33 1.49
C LYS A 24 9.49 5.12 0.31
N GLU A 25 9.23 4.09 -0.50
CA GLU A 25 10.11 3.78 -1.65
C GLU A 25 9.98 4.83 -2.77
N MET A 26 8.80 5.41 -3.00
CA MET A 26 8.62 6.52 -3.95
C MET A 26 9.36 7.79 -3.48
N ILE A 27 9.25 8.16 -2.19
CA ILE A 27 10.04 9.25 -1.61
C ILE A 27 11.53 8.96 -1.80
N ALA A 28 11.98 7.76 -1.43
CA ALA A 28 13.37 7.38 -1.55
C ALA A 28 13.87 7.41 -3.01
N SER A 29 13.03 6.98 -3.96
CA SER A 29 13.35 7.03 -5.40
C SER A 29 13.55 8.47 -5.88
N ILE A 30 12.66 9.39 -5.51
CA ILE A 30 12.80 10.81 -5.87
C ILE A 30 14.05 11.40 -5.21
N LEU A 31 14.24 11.23 -3.90
CA LEU A 31 15.37 11.85 -3.22
C LEU A 31 16.73 11.34 -3.73
N ARG A 32 16.80 10.10 -4.22
CA ARG A 32 18.02 9.52 -4.81
C ARG A 32 18.41 10.13 -6.16
N THR A 33 17.55 10.87 -6.81
CA THR A 33 17.93 11.57 -8.06
C THR A 33 19.03 12.62 -7.82
N ARG A 34 19.10 13.15 -6.57
CA ARG A 34 20.05 14.20 -6.20
C ARG A 34 20.84 13.90 -4.92
N TRP A 35 20.30 13.09 -4.00
CA TRP A 35 20.88 12.91 -2.67
C TRP A 35 21.27 11.47 -2.37
N ARG A 36 22.36 11.29 -1.64
CA ARG A 36 22.65 10.06 -0.94
C ARG A 36 21.81 10.02 0.34
N ILE A 37 20.89 9.06 0.46
CA ILE A 37 19.94 8.97 1.56
C ILE A 37 20.04 7.64 2.31
N PHE A 38 19.57 7.63 3.54
CA PHE A 38 19.22 6.42 4.26
C PHE A 38 17.73 6.11 4.07
N ALA A 39 17.38 4.87 3.73
CA ALA A 39 16.00 4.41 3.73
C ALA A 39 15.89 3.11 4.53
N SER A 40 14.83 2.96 5.34
CA SER A 40 14.58 1.71 6.06
C SER A 40 14.35 0.56 5.08
N TYR A 41 14.90 -0.62 5.40
CA TYR A 41 14.91 -1.74 4.47
C TYR A 41 13.52 -2.39 4.35
N ARG A 42 13.03 -2.53 3.13
CA ARG A 42 11.74 -3.16 2.79
C ARG A 42 10.61 -2.68 3.73
N SER A 43 9.77 -3.61 4.21
CA SER A 43 8.69 -3.38 5.17
C SER A 43 9.08 -3.67 6.63
N PHE A 44 10.40 -3.64 6.96
CA PHE A 44 10.87 -3.80 8.34
C PHE A 44 10.57 -2.53 9.13
N ASN A 45 9.34 -2.48 9.67
CA ASN A 45 8.73 -1.29 10.25
C ASN A 45 8.37 -1.45 11.73
N GLN A 46 8.90 -2.47 12.43
CA GLN A 46 8.76 -2.62 13.87
C GLN A 46 9.65 -1.58 14.59
N HIS A 47 9.21 -1.12 15.77
CA HIS A 47 9.96 -0.11 16.54
C HIS A 47 11.38 -0.56 16.91
N THR A 48 11.63 -1.86 17.09
CA THR A 48 12.98 -2.43 17.29
C THR A 48 13.92 -2.17 16.10
N CYS A 49 13.37 -2.06 14.89
CA CYS A 49 14.16 -1.71 13.71
C CYS A 49 14.62 -0.24 13.74
N SER A 50 13.90 0.66 14.43
CA SER A 50 14.31 2.07 14.51
C SER A 50 15.58 2.28 15.31
N ALA A 51 15.80 1.50 16.36
CA ALA A 51 17.08 1.51 17.09
C ALA A 51 18.27 1.12 16.18
N ARG A 52 18.07 0.10 15.35
CA ARG A 52 19.06 -0.36 14.36
C ARG A 52 19.26 0.69 13.26
N ASN A 53 18.18 1.28 12.76
CA ASN A 53 18.21 2.32 11.73
C ASN A 53 18.97 3.57 12.23
N ALA A 54 18.72 4.00 13.48
CA ALA A 54 19.42 5.14 14.09
C ALA A 54 20.95 4.97 14.05
N LYS A 55 21.44 3.76 14.34
CA LYS A 55 22.88 3.43 14.29
C LYS A 55 23.45 3.37 12.86
N ARG A 56 22.62 3.24 11.83
CA ARG A 56 23.03 3.13 10.41
C ARG A 56 22.96 4.44 9.64
N ILE A 57 22.28 5.46 10.17
CA ILE A 57 22.28 6.79 9.57
C ILE A 57 23.66 7.43 9.79
N ARG A 58 24.32 7.81 8.69
CA ARG A 58 25.67 8.36 8.68
C ARG A 58 25.67 9.84 8.32
N PRO A 59 26.74 10.61 8.64
CA PRO A 59 26.85 12.04 8.32
C PRO A 59 26.63 12.34 6.83
N PHE A 60 27.10 11.49 5.94
CA PHE A 60 26.99 11.68 4.49
C PHE A 60 25.57 11.44 3.92
N HIS A 61 24.63 10.87 4.67
CA HIS A 61 23.25 10.81 4.25
C HIS A 61 22.60 12.19 4.37
N ARG A 62 22.08 12.71 3.26
CA ARG A 62 21.41 14.03 3.22
C ARG A 62 20.00 13.98 3.83
N ALA A 63 19.37 12.82 3.84
CA ALA A 63 18.06 12.58 4.45
C ALA A 63 17.93 11.15 4.96
N ALA A 64 16.94 10.90 5.85
CA ALA A 64 16.51 9.58 6.28
C ALA A 64 15.03 9.39 5.99
N VAL A 65 14.65 8.29 5.31
CA VAL A 65 13.26 7.92 4.97
C VAL A 65 12.90 6.62 5.69
N LEU A 66 11.94 6.71 6.61
CA LEU A 66 11.67 5.66 7.60
C LEU A 66 10.21 5.24 7.56
N GLU A 67 9.95 3.93 7.54
CA GLU A 67 8.61 3.39 7.71
C GLU A 67 8.36 3.09 9.19
N PHE A 68 7.33 3.72 9.78
CA PHE A 68 6.87 3.49 11.14
C PHE A 68 5.58 2.68 11.14
N GLY A 69 5.72 1.38 11.36
CA GLY A 69 4.59 0.48 11.54
C GLY A 69 4.05 0.51 12.96
N MET A 70 2.84 0.03 13.12
CA MET A 70 2.24 -0.21 14.43
C MET A 70 1.38 -1.47 14.40
N GLY A 71 1.49 -2.28 15.43
CA GLY A 71 0.56 -3.36 15.75
C GLY A 71 -0.24 -3.07 17.03
N ALA A 72 0.14 -2.02 17.81
CA ALA A 72 -0.55 -1.60 19.03
C ALA A 72 -0.24 -0.11 19.33
N ARG A 73 -1.01 0.49 20.26
CA ARG A 73 -0.74 1.84 20.77
C ARG A 73 0.65 1.92 21.41
N GLY A 74 1.30 3.08 21.36
CA GLY A 74 2.62 3.33 21.92
C GLY A 74 3.78 2.89 21.01
N GLN A 75 3.52 2.16 19.93
CA GLN A 75 4.60 1.68 19.08
C GLN A 75 5.19 2.79 18.19
N ILE A 76 4.37 3.71 17.67
CA ILE A 76 4.87 4.86 16.91
C ILE A 76 5.64 5.81 17.83
N ARG A 77 5.16 6.02 19.06
CA ARG A 77 5.92 6.73 20.10
C ARG A 77 7.31 6.14 20.29
N LYS A 78 7.41 4.79 20.41
CA LYS A 78 8.70 4.10 20.55
C LYS A 78 9.62 4.34 19.35
N HIS A 79 9.10 4.36 18.11
CA HIS A 79 9.89 4.76 16.95
C HIS A 79 10.48 6.16 17.11
N CYS A 80 9.65 7.13 17.49
CA CYS A 80 10.07 8.52 17.68
C CYS A 80 11.07 8.71 18.82
N GLN A 81 11.06 7.83 19.84
CA GLN A 81 12.06 7.81 20.91
C GLN A 81 13.47 7.41 20.43
N PHE A 82 13.59 6.62 19.37
CA PHE A 82 14.88 6.30 18.77
C PHE A 82 15.35 7.35 17.78
N ILE A 83 14.44 7.83 16.92
CA ILE A 83 14.73 8.82 15.87
C ILE A 83 13.56 9.80 15.81
N ARG A 84 13.82 11.08 16.06
CA ARG A 84 12.78 12.11 16.02
C ARG A 84 12.57 12.62 14.59
N PRO A 85 11.40 12.40 13.96
CA PRO A 85 11.13 12.92 12.63
C PRO A 85 10.91 14.45 12.66
N ASN A 86 11.27 15.12 11.57
CA ASN A 86 10.89 16.52 11.31
C ASN A 86 9.91 16.64 10.13
N MET A 87 9.68 15.53 9.41
CA MET A 87 8.64 15.41 8.40
C MET A 87 7.84 14.12 8.64
N GLY A 88 6.53 14.21 8.58
CA GLY A 88 5.61 13.11 8.81
C GLY A 88 4.67 12.90 7.62
N VAL A 89 4.34 11.64 7.33
CA VAL A 89 3.29 11.27 6.38
C VAL A 89 2.35 10.28 7.06
N VAL A 90 1.06 10.61 7.08
CA VAL A 90 -0.01 9.66 7.44
C VAL A 90 -0.78 9.33 6.15
N THR A 91 -0.50 8.18 5.56
CA THR A 91 -1.06 7.81 4.26
C THR A 91 -2.59 7.65 4.30
N ASN A 92 -3.10 7.01 5.34
CA ASN A 92 -4.54 6.83 5.61
C ASN A 92 -4.79 6.25 7.00
N VAL A 93 -6.05 6.34 7.47
CA VAL A 93 -6.57 5.76 8.72
C VAL A 93 -7.64 4.72 8.36
N GLY A 94 -7.22 3.50 8.05
CA GLY A 94 -8.12 2.36 7.76
C GLY A 94 -8.15 1.37 8.92
N THR A 95 -8.60 0.14 8.65
CA THR A 95 -8.88 -0.90 9.64
C THR A 95 -7.72 -1.86 9.92
N ALA A 96 -6.53 -1.66 9.34
CA ALA A 96 -5.37 -2.51 9.60
C ALA A 96 -4.98 -2.50 11.09
N HIS A 97 -4.86 -3.68 11.71
CA HIS A 97 -4.58 -3.89 13.13
C HIS A 97 -5.66 -3.37 14.11
N ILE A 98 -6.88 -3.17 13.64
CA ILE A 98 -8.00 -2.62 14.43
C ILE A 98 -8.25 -3.43 15.72
N GLY A 99 -8.08 -4.76 15.65
CA GLY A 99 -8.25 -5.65 16.81
C GLY A 99 -7.30 -5.38 17.98
N ASN A 100 -6.17 -4.71 17.73
CA ASN A 100 -5.12 -4.47 18.73
C ASN A 100 -5.18 -3.06 19.35
N VAL A 101 -6.12 -2.21 18.90
CA VAL A 101 -6.19 -0.79 19.30
C VAL A 101 -7.60 -0.39 19.77
N GLY A 102 -8.35 -1.35 20.31
CA GLY A 102 -9.69 -1.12 20.88
C GLY A 102 -10.85 -1.39 19.92
N GLY A 103 -10.60 -2.07 18.77
CA GLY A 103 -11.66 -2.52 17.88
C GLY A 103 -12.39 -1.43 17.11
N CYS A 104 -11.87 -0.19 17.10
CA CYS A 104 -12.50 0.93 16.40
C CYS A 104 -11.49 1.80 15.65
N VAL A 105 -11.97 2.50 14.63
CA VAL A 105 -11.14 3.37 13.76
C VAL A 105 -10.53 4.53 14.57
N ARG A 106 -11.24 5.06 15.56
CA ARG A 106 -10.69 6.09 16.47
C ARG A 106 -9.42 5.61 17.18
N GLY A 107 -9.36 4.33 17.59
CA GLY A 107 -8.16 3.73 18.16
C GLY A 107 -6.98 3.70 17.20
N ILE A 108 -7.24 3.43 15.92
CA ILE A 108 -6.22 3.50 14.85
C ILE A 108 -5.73 4.95 14.66
N ALA A 109 -6.67 5.92 14.61
CA ALA A 109 -6.33 7.34 14.46
C ALA A 109 -5.45 7.82 15.62
N GLN A 110 -5.81 7.51 16.87
CA GLN A 110 -5.02 7.84 18.05
C GLN A 110 -3.61 7.25 18.02
N ALA A 111 -3.48 5.97 17.63
CA ALA A 111 -2.17 5.33 17.52
C ALA A 111 -1.32 5.99 16.42
N LYS A 112 -1.91 6.43 15.29
CA LYS A 112 -1.17 7.14 14.23
C LYS A 112 -0.85 8.59 14.62
N SER A 113 -1.69 9.22 15.41
CA SER A 113 -1.46 10.56 15.98
C SER A 113 -0.23 10.62 16.87
N GLU A 114 0.27 9.48 17.36
CA GLU A 114 1.57 9.43 18.04
C GLU A 114 2.70 9.98 17.17
N LEU A 115 2.68 9.79 15.84
CA LEU A 115 3.65 10.42 14.94
C LEU A 115 3.59 11.94 15.07
N ILE A 116 2.40 12.53 14.99
CA ILE A 116 2.17 13.97 15.07
C ILE A 116 2.63 14.53 16.42
N LYS A 117 2.28 13.82 17.51
CA LYS A 117 2.61 14.20 18.87
C LYS A 117 4.11 14.17 19.16
N TYR A 118 4.85 13.20 18.60
CA TYR A 118 6.25 12.95 18.98
C TYR A 118 7.27 13.36 17.93
N MET A 119 6.85 13.80 16.72
CA MET A 119 7.73 14.45 15.76
C MET A 119 8.10 15.89 16.17
N LYS A 120 8.97 16.57 15.43
CA LYS A 120 9.25 17.99 15.63
C LYS A 120 7.96 18.80 15.46
N GLN A 121 7.55 19.56 16.49
CA GLN A 121 6.26 20.25 16.49
C GLN A 121 6.16 21.37 15.44
N THR A 122 7.27 21.98 15.05
CA THR A 122 7.37 22.95 13.94
C THR A 122 7.75 22.27 12.61
N GLY A 123 7.46 20.97 12.47
CA GLY A 123 7.80 20.16 11.31
C GLY A 123 6.81 20.30 10.14
N TYR A 124 6.85 19.31 9.24
CA TYR A 124 5.99 19.26 8.05
C TYR A 124 5.20 17.95 8.04
N LEU A 125 3.88 18.01 7.99
CA LEU A 125 2.97 16.86 8.03
C LEU A 125 2.16 16.79 6.75
N VAL A 126 2.12 15.60 6.14
CA VAL A 126 1.27 15.29 4.98
C VAL A 126 0.16 14.35 5.40
N THR A 127 -1.09 14.69 5.08
CA THR A 127 -2.30 13.88 5.35
C THR A 127 -3.13 13.73 4.08
N ASN A 128 -4.12 12.83 4.09
CA ASN A 128 -5.00 12.57 2.95
C ASN A 128 -6.36 13.25 3.16
N ALA A 129 -6.73 14.19 2.29
CA ALA A 129 -8.00 14.92 2.33
C ALA A 129 -9.21 14.03 1.98
N ASP A 130 -9.01 12.98 1.19
CA ASP A 130 -10.07 12.08 0.76
C ASP A 130 -10.34 10.95 1.77
N ASP A 131 -9.45 10.76 2.76
CA ASP A 131 -9.65 9.81 3.83
C ASP A 131 -10.42 10.44 4.98
N LEU A 132 -11.72 10.17 5.04
CA LEU A 132 -12.62 10.70 6.08
C LEU A 132 -12.12 10.42 7.50
N ASN A 133 -11.46 9.29 7.72
CA ASN A 133 -10.92 8.94 9.02
C ASN A 133 -9.66 9.75 9.39
N SER A 134 -9.02 10.41 8.44
CA SER A 134 -7.91 11.33 8.70
C SER A 134 -8.34 12.57 9.50
N GLU A 135 -9.63 12.91 9.52
CA GLU A 135 -10.20 13.97 10.38
C GLU A 135 -10.10 13.63 11.88
N LEU A 136 -9.98 12.32 12.21
CA LEU A 136 -9.79 11.84 13.59
C LEU A 136 -8.33 11.98 14.09
N LEU A 137 -7.40 12.43 13.25
CA LEU A 137 -6.00 12.65 13.65
C LEU A 137 -5.90 13.87 14.58
N GLU A 138 -5.12 13.72 15.64
CA GLU A 138 -4.91 14.77 16.66
C GLU A 138 -3.95 15.85 16.16
N THR A 139 -4.40 16.68 15.21
CA THR A 139 -3.59 17.74 14.58
C THR A 139 -3.67 19.08 15.27
N LYS A 140 -4.68 19.33 16.12
CA LYS A 140 -4.97 20.65 16.71
C LYS A 140 -3.81 21.30 17.47
N LYS A 141 -2.91 20.50 18.07
CA LYS A 141 -1.76 20.99 18.83
C LYS A 141 -0.47 21.04 18.01
N PHE A 142 -0.50 20.61 16.75
CA PHE A 142 0.66 20.66 15.90
C PHE A 142 0.87 22.06 15.37
N GLN A 143 2.07 22.62 15.60
CA GLN A 143 2.43 24.00 15.27
C GLN A 143 3.15 24.14 13.92
N GLY A 144 3.40 23.00 13.28
CA GLY A 144 4.08 22.97 11.98
C GLY A 144 3.14 23.15 10.79
N THR A 145 3.68 22.98 9.62
CA THR A 145 2.91 23.04 8.37
C THR A 145 2.20 21.71 8.13
N ILE A 146 0.89 21.76 7.93
CA ILE A 146 0.09 20.62 7.50
C ILE A 146 -0.32 20.85 6.05
N VAL A 147 -0.06 19.87 5.19
CA VAL A 147 -0.53 19.86 3.81
C VAL A 147 -1.34 18.59 3.53
N THR A 148 -2.24 18.70 2.57
CA THR A 148 -3.12 17.62 2.18
C THR A 148 -2.82 17.13 0.77
N VAL A 149 -2.95 15.82 0.56
CA VAL A 149 -3.01 15.21 -0.76
C VAL A 149 -4.44 14.75 -1.05
N GLY A 150 -4.87 14.78 -2.30
CA GLY A 150 -6.22 14.39 -2.68
C GLY A 150 -6.37 14.10 -4.17
N ILE A 151 -7.47 13.43 -4.51
CA ILE A 151 -7.93 13.20 -5.89
C ILE A 151 -9.33 13.82 -6.04
N LYS A 152 -10.22 13.53 -5.07
CA LYS A 152 -11.64 13.88 -5.11
C LYS A 152 -11.94 15.22 -4.44
N LYS A 153 -11.38 15.43 -3.24
CA LYS A 153 -11.55 16.67 -2.47
C LYS A 153 -10.42 17.65 -2.81
N LYS A 154 -10.71 18.95 -2.69
CA LYS A 154 -9.69 20.00 -2.79
C LYS A 154 -8.55 19.74 -1.80
N ALA A 155 -7.32 19.77 -2.29
CA ALA A 155 -6.12 19.49 -1.52
C ALA A 155 -4.95 20.37 -2.00
N ASN A 156 -3.90 20.52 -1.16
CA ASN A 156 -2.70 21.26 -1.54
C ASN A 156 -1.97 20.61 -2.73
N PHE A 157 -1.97 19.27 -2.75
CA PHE A 157 -1.44 18.46 -3.85
C PHE A 157 -2.58 17.60 -4.37
N GLN A 158 -3.27 18.06 -5.40
CA GLN A 158 -4.43 17.38 -5.95
C GLN A 158 -4.13 16.82 -7.33
N ALA A 159 -4.34 15.51 -7.51
CA ALA A 159 -4.23 14.87 -8.81
C ALA A 159 -5.54 14.97 -9.60
N GLY A 160 -5.40 15.21 -10.90
CA GLY A 160 -6.46 15.14 -11.90
C GLY A 160 -6.02 14.31 -13.11
N ASN A 161 -6.92 14.13 -14.08
CA ASN A 161 -6.64 13.43 -15.34
C ASN A 161 -5.96 12.07 -15.16
N ILE A 162 -6.45 11.27 -14.19
CA ILE A 162 -5.85 9.98 -13.84
C ILE A 162 -6.19 8.96 -14.92
N ARG A 163 -5.15 8.33 -15.48
CA ARG A 163 -5.28 7.35 -16.57
C ARG A 163 -4.48 6.10 -16.29
N TYR A 164 -5.07 4.94 -16.61
CA TYR A 164 -4.37 3.68 -16.69
C TYR A 164 -3.55 3.64 -17.98
N GLU A 165 -2.25 3.34 -17.88
CA GLU A 165 -1.36 3.11 -19.02
C GLU A 165 -0.93 1.63 -19.09
N LYS A 166 -0.18 1.26 -20.13
CA LYS A 166 0.25 -0.13 -20.36
C LYS A 166 0.93 -0.79 -19.16
N SER A 167 1.64 -0.02 -18.32
CA SER A 167 2.44 -0.56 -17.21
C SER A 167 2.36 0.24 -15.92
N GLY A 168 1.36 1.12 -15.77
CA GLY A 168 1.23 1.97 -14.59
C GLY A 168 0.11 3.00 -14.69
N MET A 169 0.29 4.11 -13.98
CA MET A 169 -0.68 5.21 -13.94
C MET A 169 -0.02 6.50 -14.38
N ARG A 170 -0.77 7.32 -15.13
CA ARG A 170 -0.43 8.73 -15.40
C ARG A 170 -1.46 9.63 -14.76
N PHE A 171 -1.02 10.77 -14.24
CA PHE A 171 -1.88 11.76 -13.63
C PHE A 171 -1.23 13.14 -13.74
N ASP A 172 -2.05 14.17 -13.65
CA ASP A 172 -1.62 15.55 -13.69
C ASP A 172 -1.82 16.21 -12.32
N ILE A 173 -0.93 17.14 -11.97
CA ILE A 173 -0.98 17.94 -10.73
C ILE A 173 -0.50 19.35 -11.02
N GLN A 174 -1.11 20.34 -10.39
CA GLN A 174 -0.64 21.70 -10.45
C GLN A 174 0.45 21.91 -9.40
N LEU A 175 1.69 22.20 -9.86
CA LEU A 175 2.82 22.59 -9.03
C LEU A 175 3.30 23.96 -9.46
N ASP A 176 3.50 24.88 -8.49
CA ASP A 176 3.99 26.24 -8.73
C ASP A 176 3.23 26.95 -9.87
N LYS A 177 1.89 26.82 -9.88
CA LYS A 177 0.97 27.35 -10.88
C LYS A 177 1.12 26.78 -12.29
N LYS A 178 1.93 25.73 -12.48
CA LYS A 178 2.11 25.02 -13.77
C LYS A 178 1.53 23.61 -13.66
N LEU A 179 0.81 23.20 -14.71
CA LEU A 179 0.33 21.81 -14.82
C LEU A 179 1.50 20.91 -15.17
N GLN A 180 1.71 19.88 -14.34
CA GLN A 180 2.77 18.89 -14.48
C GLN A 180 2.18 17.49 -14.60
N SER A 181 2.64 16.71 -15.57
CA SER A 181 2.24 15.31 -15.75
C SER A 181 3.28 14.37 -15.14
N PHE A 182 2.81 13.40 -14.37
CA PHE A 182 3.63 12.39 -13.70
C PHE A 182 3.19 10.99 -14.09
N TYR A 183 4.15 10.08 -14.11
CA TYR A 183 3.94 8.66 -14.34
C TYR A 183 4.51 7.84 -13.18
N ILE A 184 3.76 6.81 -12.75
CA ILE A 184 4.24 5.81 -11.81
C ILE A 184 4.10 4.41 -12.42
N PRO A 185 5.14 3.56 -12.38
CA PRO A 185 5.12 2.22 -12.97
C PRO A 185 4.40 1.20 -12.06
N ILE A 186 3.25 1.57 -11.51
CA ILE A 186 2.39 0.71 -10.69
C ILE A 186 0.94 1.14 -10.86
N TYR A 187 0.01 0.18 -10.85
CA TYR A 187 -1.42 0.42 -11.06
C TYR A 187 -2.15 0.86 -9.79
N GLY A 188 -3.32 1.48 -10.01
CA GLY A 188 -4.33 1.78 -9.01
C GLY A 188 -4.28 3.21 -8.47
N GLU A 189 -5.46 3.83 -8.35
CA GLU A 189 -5.59 5.19 -7.82
C GLU A 189 -5.00 5.34 -6.42
N HIS A 190 -5.07 4.29 -5.59
CA HIS A 190 -4.44 4.29 -4.27
C HIS A 190 -2.91 4.49 -4.34
N ASN A 191 -2.26 4.15 -5.45
CA ASN A 191 -0.84 4.42 -5.67
C ASN A 191 -0.61 5.84 -6.19
N VAL A 192 -1.61 6.49 -6.78
CA VAL A 192 -1.55 7.94 -7.06
C VAL A 192 -1.49 8.72 -5.75
N TYR A 193 -2.29 8.36 -4.71
CA TYR A 193 -2.14 8.97 -3.37
C TYR A 193 -0.72 8.74 -2.78
N ASN A 194 -0.15 7.54 -2.95
CA ASN A 194 1.21 7.28 -2.49
C ASN A 194 2.24 8.18 -3.20
N ALA A 195 2.05 8.41 -4.51
CA ALA A 195 2.88 9.33 -5.29
C ALA A 195 2.68 10.79 -4.88
N LEU A 196 1.44 11.23 -4.63
CA LEU A 196 1.16 12.59 -4.13
C LEU A 196 1.85 12.87 -2.80
N ASN A 197 1.83 11.90 -1.86
CA ASN A 197 2.59 12.02 -0.61
C ASN A 197 4.10 12.19 -0.88
N ALA A 198 4.64 11.45 -1.85
CA ALA A 198 6.06 11.54 -2.21
C ALA A 198 6.39 12.88 -2.89
N ILE A 199 5.51 13.36 -3.78
CA ILE A 199 5.62 14.68 -4.42
C ILE A 199 5.61 15.79 -3.36
N ALA A 200 4.66 15.76 -2.42
CA ALA A 200 4.54 16.77 -1.37
C ALA A 200 5.82 16.88 -0.51
N ILE A 201 6.43 15.75 -0.15
CA ILE A 201 7.70 15.71 0.58
C ILE A 201 8.86 16.24 -0.28
N ALA A 202 8.98 15.78 -1.52
CA ALA A 202 10.07 16.17 -2.42
C ALA A 202 9.98 17.65 -2.80
N HIS A 203 8.80 18.17 -3.10
CA HIS A 203 8.54 19.59 -3.37
C HIS A 203 8.93 20.46 -2.18
N LYS A 204 8.54 20.08 -0.94
CA LYS A 204 8.97 20.77 0.29
C LYS A 204 10.49 20.82 0.47
N LEU A 205 11.20 19.82 -0.05
CA LEU A 205 12.67 19.72 0.00
C LEU A 205 13.36 20.41 -1.19
N GLY A 206 12.61 21.10 -2.05
CA GLY A 206 13.12 21.87 -3.19
C GLY A 206 13.60 21.00 -4.36
N PHE A 207 13.01 19.81 -4.57
CA PHE A 207 13.20 19.02 -5.79
C PHE A 207 12.38 19.60 -6.93
N THR A 208 12.98 19.67 -8.11
CA THR A 208 12.29 20.18 -9.30
C THR A 208 11.25 19.18 -9.81
N PRO A 209 10.25 19.64 -10.59
CA PRO A 209 9.28 18.73 -11.23
C PRO A 209 9.96 17.63 -12.07
N GLU A 210 11.10 17.92 -12.72
CA GLU A 210 11.87 16.97 -13.54
C GLU A 210 12.53 15.89 -12.67
N GLU A 211 13.13 16.26 -11.53
CA GLU A 211 13.71 15.34 -10.57
C GLU A 211 12.63 14.42 -9.97
N ILE A 212 11.46 15.01 -9.63
CA ILE A 212 10.31 14.28 -9.10
C ILE A 212 9.78 13.29 -10.15
N ARG A 213 9.62 13.73 -11.41
CA ARG A 213 9.16 12.89 -12.53
C ARG A 213 10.12 11.73 -12.78
N SER A 214 11.41 11.99 -12.86
CA SER A 214 12.45 10.97 -13.04
C SER A 214 12.44 9.97 -11.89
N GLY A 215 12.38 10.45 -10.65
CA GLY A 215 12.36 9.61 -9.46
C GLY A 215 11.12 8.72 -9.38
N LEU A 216 9.92 9.22 -9.70
CA LEU A 216 8.69 8.43 -9.73
C LEU A 216 8.71 7.40 -10.87
N ALA A 217 9.17 7.78 -12.07
CA ALA A 217 9.26 6.86 -13.20
C ALA A 217 10.27 5.72 -12.97
N SER A 218 11.34 5.98 -12.22
CA SER A 218 12.36 4.99 -11.85
C SER A 218 12.02 4.17 -10.59
N TYR A 219 10.85 4.38 -9.99
CA TYR A 219 10.40 3.62 -8.82
C TYR A 219 10.39 2.11 -9.11
N LYS A 220 11.15 1.37 -8.31
CA LYS A 220 11.18 -0.10 -8.38
C LYS A 220 10.07 -0.68 -7.51
N ARG A 221 9.18 -1.44 -8.13
CA ARG A 221 8.05 -2.08 -7.42
C ARG A 221 8.57 -2.95 -6.27
N THR A 222 7.96 -2.79 -5.10
CA THR A 222 8.23 -3.68 -3.98
C THR A 222 7.69 -5.07 -4.30
N PRO A 223 8.43 -6.15 -4.07
CA PRO A 223 7.95 -7.51 -4.29
C PRO A 223 6.61 -7.76 -3.57
N HIS A 224 5.74 -8.52 -4.21
CA HIS A 224 4.43 -8.93 -3.68
C HIS A 224 3.47 -7.77 -3.32
N ARG A 225 3.63 -6.60 -3.98
CA ARG A 225 2.75 -5.43 -3.85
C ARG A 225 2.30 -4.98 -5.21
N LEU A 226 1.18 -5.51 -5.64
CA LEU A 226 0.53 -5.24 -6.92
C LEU A 226 1.50 -5.40 -8.11
N ASN A 227 2.33 -6.44 -8.08
CA ASN A 227 3.23 -6.76 -9.17
C ASN A 227 2.46 -7.45 -10.29
N VAL A 228 2.46 -6.85 -11.46
CA VAL A 228 1.74 -7.37 -12.63
C VAL A 228 2.74 -8.05 -13.56
N PHE A 229 2.50 -9.32 -13.84
CA PHE A 229 3.25 -10.15 -14.77
C PHE A 229 2.38 -10.47 -15.98
N ARG A 230 2.82 -10.05 -17.15
CA ARG A 230 2.11 -10.28 -18.41
C ARG A 230 2.76 -11.42 -19.17
N TYR A 231 1.93 -12.29 -19.71
CA TYR A 231 2.35 -13.41 -20.55
C TYR A 231 1.68 -13.30 -21.93
N GLY A 232 2.20 -14.05 -22.88
CA GLY A 232 1.58 -14.17 -24.20
C GLY A 232 0.09 -14.51 -24.14
N ARG A 233 -0.62 -14.35 -25.24
CA ARG A 233 -2.07 -14.63 -25.37
C ARG A 233 -2.97 -13.93 -24.31
N GLY A 234 -2.51 -12.79 -23.75
CA GLY A 234 -3.31 -11.98 -22.81
C GLY A 234 -3.45 -12.56 -21.39
N LEU A 235 -2.66 -13.56 -20.98
CA LEU A 235 -2.62 -14.01 -19.60
C LEU A 235 -1.90 -12.98 -18.73
N THR A 236 -2.49 -12.62 -17.59
CA THR A 236 -1.92 -11.68 -16.62
C THR A 236 -2.04 -12.22 -15.20
N LEU A 237 -0.96 -12.19 -14.43
CA LEU A 237 -0.94 -12.47 -13.00
C LEU A 237 -0.68 -11.18 -12.23
N ILE A 238 -1.47 -10.92 -11.20
CA ILE A 238 -1.31 -9.80 -10.27
C ILE A 238 -0.95 -10.38 -8.90
N ASP A 239 0.30 -10.14 -8.50
CA ASP A 239 0.82 -10.56 -7.19
C ASP A 239 0.71 -9.41 -6.20
N ASP A 240 -0.23 -9.53 -5.27
CA ASP A 240 -0.41 -8.61 -4.13
C ASP A 240 -0.47 -9.40 -2.81
N SER A 241 0.40 -10.41 -2.69
CA SER A 241 0.40 -11.40 -1.61
C SER A 241 1.10 -10.96 -0.32
N CYS A 242 1.66 -9.74 -0.26
CA CYS A 242 2.41 -9.27 0.91
C CYS A 242 1.53 -8.82 2.09
N SER A 243 0.30 -8.36 1.86
CA SER A 243 -0.56 -7.80 2.91
C SER A 243 -2.02 -7.78 2.48
N ALA A 244 -2.93 -7.98 3.43
CA ALA A 244 -4.36 -7.86 3.18
C ALA A 244 -5.07 -7.21 4.36
N ASN A 245 -5.97 -6.27 4.05
CA ASN A 245 -7.01 -5.69 4.89
C ASN A 245 -8.15 -5.23 3.95
N PRO A 246 -9.36 -4.94 4.44
CA PRO A 246 -10.49 -4.63 3.56
C PRO A 246 -10.22 -3.56 2.51
N ASN A 247 -9.63 -2.42 2.91
CA ASN A 247 -9.33 -1.32 1.99
C ASN A 247 -8.30 -1.72 0.92
N ALA A 248 -7.26 -2.46 1.30
CA ALA A 248 -6.24 -2.93 0.36
C ALA A 248 -6.77 -4.01 -0.60
N VAL A 249 -7.71 -4.85 -0.14
CA VAL A 249 -8.36 -5.85 -1.03
C VAL A 249 -9.28 -5.16 -2.02
N ARG A 250 -10.10 -4.20 -1.58
CA ARG A 250 -10.95 -3.38 -2.46
C ARG A 250 -10.11 -2.73 -3.57
N ALA A 251 -9.04 -2.04 -3.20
CA ALA A 251 -8.14 -1.39 -4.16
C ALA A 251 -7.51 -2.37 -5.18
N ALA A 252 -7.17 -3.59 -4.74
CA ALA A 252 -6.64 -4.61 -5.65
C ALA A 252 -7.71 -5.18 -6.58
N LEU A 253 -8.95 -5.34 -6.12
CA LEU A 253 -10.09 -5.75 -6.94
C LEU A 253 -10.43 -4.69 -8.00
N GLU A 254 -10.35 -3.40 -7.66
CA GLU A 254 -10.50 -2.31 -8.63
C GLU A 254 -9.45 -2.40 -9.75
N VAL A 255 -8.19 -2.68 -9.40
CA VAL A 255 -7.13 -2.89 -10.38
C VAL A 255 -7.38 -4.13 -11.22
N LEU A 256 -7.79 -5.26 -10.61
CA LEU A 256 -8.17 -6.47 -11.35
C LEU A 256 -9.26 -6.16 -12.38
N ASN A 257 -10.25 -5.36 -12.01
CA ASN A 257 -11.36 -4.98 -12.89
C ASN A 257 -10.92 -4.07 -14.05
N LYS A 258 -9.93 -3.21 -13.83
CA LYS A 258 -9.43 -2.23 -14.84
C LYS A 258 -8.39 -2.81 -15.81
N ILE A 259 -7.71 -3.90 -15.47
CA ILE A 259 -6.76 -4.54 -16.37
C ILE A 259 -7.53 -5.32 -17.44
N ASP A 260 -7.12 -5.18 -18.70
CA ASP A 260 -7.75 -5.84 -19.85
C ASP A 260 -7.64 -7.37 -19.72
N GLY A 261 -8.78 -8.04 -19.94
CA GLY A 261 -8.91 -9.50 -19.91
C GLY A 261 -10.38 -9.91 -19.93
N LYS A 262 -10.66 -11.02 -20.63
CA LYS A 262 -12.04 -11.54 -20.75
C LYS A 262 -12.52 -12.26 -19.48
N THR A 263 -11.59 -12.89 -18.75
CA THR A 263 -11.89 -13.62 -17.52
C THR A 263 -11.07 -13.05 -16.36
N LYS A 264 -11.73 -12.74 -15.26
CA LYS A 264 -11.14 -12.14 -14.06
C LYS A 264 -11.32 -13.05 -12.86
N VAL A 265 -10.21 -13.50 -12.30
CA VAL A 265 -10.19 -14.42 -11.15
C VAL A 265 -9.56 -13.72 -9.95
N ALA A 266 -10.28 -13.63 -8.85
CA ALA A 266 -9.73 -13.17 -7.58
C ALA A 266 -9.43 -14.36 -6.66
N VAL A 267 -8.17 -14.51 -6.26
CA VAL A 267 -7.72 -15.46 -5.24
C VAL A 267 -7.45 -14.68 -3.96
N LEU A 268 -8.35 -14.79 -2.99
CA LEU A 268 -8.32 -14.02 -1.75
C LEU A 268 -8.06 -14.94 -0.54
N GLY A 269 -6.96 -14.72 0.14
CA GLY A 269 -6.65 -15.44 1.38
C GLY A 269 -7.04 -14.67 2.63
N THR A 270 -6.88 -15.34 3.78
CA THR A 270 -7.22 -14.80 5.11
C THR A 270 -6.53 -13.46 5.38
N MET A 271 -7.31 -12.50 5.91
CA MET A 271 -6.82 -11.25 6.48
C MET A 271 -6.52 -11.43 7.97
N LEU A 272 -5.24 -11.31 8.35
CA LEU A 272 -4.79 -11.48 9.74
C LEU A 272 -4.81 -10.16 10.51
N ALA A 273 -4.68 -10.25 11.85
CA ALA A 273 -4.64 -9.11 12.78
C ALA A 273 -5.90 -8.24 12.81
N MET A 274 -7.06 -8.83 12.46
CA MET A 274 -8.37 -8.17 12.53
C MET A 274 -9.06 -8.31 13.91
N GLY A 275 -8.57 -9.21 14.81
CA GLY A 275 -9.16 -9.41 16.14
C GLY A 275 -10.65 -9.76 16.08
N LYS A 276 -11.46 -9.13 16.92
CA LYS A 276 -12.93 -9.26 16.95
C LYS A 276 -13.59 -8.85 15.63
N TYR A 277 -12.99 -7.92 14.92
CA TYR A 277 -13.44 -7.40 13.63
C TYR A 277 -13.23 -8.36 12.46
N SER A 278 -12.65 -9.55 12.70
CA SER A 278 -12.28 -10.47 11.63
C SER A 278 -13.45 -10.91 10.75
N SER A 279 -14.58 -11.30 11.35
CA SER A 279 -15.76 -11.75 10.60
C SER A 279 -16.37 -10.63 9.76
N GLU A 280 -16.51 -9.45 10.35
CA GLU A 280 -17.02 -8.25 9.67
C GLU A 280 -16.10 -7.83 8.51
N ALA A 281 -14.79 -7.76 8.75
CA ALA A 281 -13.80 -7.42 7.72
C ALA A 281 -13.82 -8.37 6.51
N HIS A 282 -13.95 -9.68 6.74
CA HIS A 282 -14.07 -10.65 5.65
C HIS A 282 -15.43 -10.52 4.95
N GLY A 283 -16.49 -10.23 5.69
CA GLY A 283 -17.83 -9.96 5.15
C GLY A 283 -17.85 -8.71 4.24
N GLU A 284 -17.22 -7.61 4.67
CA GLU A 284 -17.07 -6.39 3.85
C GLU A 284 -16.39 -6.68 2.50
N VAL A 285 -15.34 -7.51 2.52
CA VAL A 285 -14.65 -7.93 1.29
C VAL A 285 -15.56 -8.75 0.40
N GLY A 286 -16.35 -9.68 0.98
CA GLY A 286 -17.32 -10.48 0.22
C GLY A 286 -18.37 -9.61 -0.48
N LYS A 287 -18.90 -8.61 0.21
CA LYS A 287 -19.80 -7.61 -0.40
C LYS A 287 -19.10 -6.87 -1.54
N CYS A 288 -17.87 -6.40 -1.31
CA CYS A 288 -17.10 -5.72 -2.34
C CYS A 288 -16.86 -6.60 -3.59
N VAL A 289 -16.62 -7.91 -3.39
CA VAL A 289 -16.49 -8.88 -4.49
C VAL A 289 -17.75 -8.93 -5.34
N ALA A 290 -18.93 -8.96 -4.71
CA ALA A 290 -20.20 -8.98 -5.45
C ALA A 290 -20.40 -7.75 -6.33
N ASP A 291 -19.90 -6.58 -5.88
CA ASP A 291 -20.03 -5.30 -6.57
C ASP A 291 -18.98 -5.07 -7.68
N THR A 292 -17.92 -5.90 -7.76
CA THR A 292 -16.75 -5.61 -8.63
C THR A 292 -16.75 -6.24 -10.01
N GLY A 293 -17.75 -7.01 -10.40
CA GLY A 293 -17.84 -7.58 -11.76
C GLY A 293 -16.72 -8.55 -12.14
N ILE A 294 -16.08 -9.22 -11.15
CA ILE A 294 -15.14 -10.32 -11.40
C ILE A 294 -15.91 -11.60 -11.77
N ASP A 295 -15.25 -12.52 -12.50
CA ASP A 295 -15.91 -13.76 -12.96
C ASP A 295 -15.84 -14.88 -11.95
N TYR A 296 -14.72 -15.06 -11.27
CA TYR A 296 -14.50 -16.17 -10.33
C TYR A 296 -13.85 -15.67 -9.04
N LEU A 297 -14.35 -16.18 -7.92
CA LEU A 297 -13.79 -15.97 -6.59
C LEU A 297 -13.23 -17.29 -6.04
N TYR A 298 -11.95 -17.31 -5.70
CA TYR A 298 -11.30 -18.39 -4.98
C TYR A 298 -10.87 -17.87 -3.61
N THR A 299 -11.26 -18.60 -2.54
CA THR A 299 -10.85 -18.21 -1.19
C THR A 299 -9.91 -19.24 -0.59
N TYR A 300 -8.91 -18.80 0.19
CA TYR A 300 -7.91 -19.66 0.79
C TYR A 300 -7.78 -19.45 2.30
N GLY A 301 -8.02 -20.53 3.05
CA GLY A 301 -7.98 -20.60 4.51
C GLY A 301 -9.34 -20.36 5.17
N LYS A 302 -9.54 -20.93 6.36
CA LYS A 302 -10.84 -21.00 7.07
C LYS A 302 -11.57 -19.66 7.20
N LYS A 303 -10.86 -18.58 7.59
CA LYS A 303 -11.50 -17.26 7.74
C LYS A 303 -11.84 -16.61 6.39
N ALA A 304 -11.11 -16.94 5.32
CA ALA A 304 -11.40 -16.44 3.98
C ALA A 304 -12.71 -17.00 3.42
N GLN A 305 -13.22 -18.13 3.93
CA GLN A 305 -14.53 -18.66 3.56
C GLN A 305 -15.66 -17.66 3.86
N LEU A 306 -15.50 -16.80 4.89
CA LEU A 306 -16.46 -15.73 5.19
C LEU A 306 -16.59 -14.72 4.04
N ILE A 307 -15.53 -14.52 3.23
CA ILE A 307 -15.58 -13.71 2.01
C ILE A 307 -16.54 -14.37 1.01
N ALA A 308 -16.38 -15.67 0.77
CA ALA A 308 -17.22 -16.44 -0.14
C ALA A 308 -18.69 -16.44 0.28
N LEU A 309 -18.95 -16.73 1.55
CA LEU A 309 -20.32 -16.76 2.11
C LEU A 309 -20.98 -15.37 2.03
N SER A 310 -20.25 -14.31 2.29
CA SER A 310 -20.77 -12.95 2.18
C SER A 310 -21.00 -12.55 0.71
N ALA A 311 -20.12 -12.93 -0.21
CA ALA A 311 -20.31 -12.69 -1.63
C ALA A 311 -21.57 -13.35 -2.16
N ILE A 312 -21.84 -14.63 -1.78
CA ILE A 312 -23.07 -15.34 -2.12
C ILE A 312 -24.31 -14.59 -1.60
N ARG A 313 -24.30 -14.19 -0.33
CA ARG A 313 -25.40 -13.42 0.28
C ARG A 313 -25.66 -12.10 -0.43
N CYS A 314 -24.62 -11.50 -1.03
CA CYS A 314 -24.73 -10.28 -1.81
C CYS A 314 -24.97 -10.51 -3.32
N GLY A 315 -25.36 -11.75 -3.73
CA GLY A 315 -25.77 -12.05 -5.10
C GLY A 315 -24.67 -12.57 -6.03
N PHE A 316 -23.43 -12.78 -5.54
CA PHE A 316 -22.40 -13.38 -6.38
C PHE A 316 -22.72 -14.86 -6.66
N PRO A 317 -22.65 -15.34 -7.92
CA PRO A 317 -23.09 -16.70 -8.28
C PRO A 317 -22.26 -17.77 -7.57
N ALA A 318 -22.88 -18.63 -6.76
CA ALA A 318 -22.21 -19.68 -5.99
C ALA A 318 -21.38 -20.62 -6.88
N LYS A 319 -21.85 -20.95 -8.09
CA LYS A 319 -21.14 -21.78 -9.09
C LYS A 319 -19.80 -21.17 -9.56
N ARG A 320 -19.56 -19.88 -9.33
CA ARG A 320 -18.32 -19.16 -9.66
C ARG A 320 -17.38 -19.02 -8.46
N ILE A 321 -17.72 -19.63 -7.32
CA ILE A 321 -16.92 -19.60 -6.10
C ILE A 321 -16.30 -20.99 -5.84
N ARG A 322 -15.03 -20.98 -5.43
CA ARG A 322 -14.35 -22.16 -4.89
C ARG A 322 -13.63 -21.79 -3.59
N MET A 323 -13.75 -22.64 -2.60
CA MET A 323 -13.13 -22.48 -1.28
C MET A 323 -12.08 -23.56 -1.08
N PHE A 324 -10.88 -23.16 -0.62
CA PHE A 324 -9.75 -24.06 -0.44
C PHE A 324 -9.18 -23.94 0.98
N GLU A 325 -8.82 -25.08 1.56
CA GLU A 325 -8.12 -25.15 2.84
C GLU A 325 -6.66 -25.56 2.66
N THR A 326 -6.32 -26.28 1.60
CA THR A 326 -4.96 -26.71 1.30
C THR A 326 -4.36 -25.89 0.16
N GLU A 327 -3.05 -25.64 0.26
CA GLU A 327 -2.30 -24.90 -0.78
C GLU A 327 -2.25 -25.70 -2.09
N GLU A 328 -2.20 -27.02 -2.01
CA GLU A 328 -2.10 -27.88 -3.18
C GLU A 328 -3.37 -27.82 -4.06
N GLU A 329 -4.56 -27.91 -3.44
CA GLU A 329 -5.83 -27.78 -4.16
C GLU A 329 -5.97 -26.39 -4.80
N LEU A 330 -5.60 -25.34 -4.05
CA LEU A 330 -5.58 -23.98 -4.57
C LEU A 330 -4.64 -23.88 -5.78
N ARG A 331 -3.41 -24.39 -5.70
CA ARG A 331 -2.43 -24.38 -6.79
C ARG A 331 -2.98 -25.06 -8.04
N ARG A 332 -3.58 -26.27 -7.89
CA ARG A 332 -4.22 -26.99 -9.00
C ARG A 332 -5.34 -26.15 -9.65
N ALA A 333 -6.18 -25.54 -8.83
CA ALA A 333 -7.28 -24.70 -9.32
C ALA A 333 -6.77 -23.45 -10.05
N VAL A 334 -5.75 -22.76 -9.52
CA VAL A 334 -5.17 -21.56 -10.16
C VAL A 334 -4.47 -21.95 -11.47
N LEU A 335 -3.77 -23.09 -11.54
CA LEU A 335 -3.17 -23.57 -12.78
C LEU A 335 -4.21 -23.87 -13.87
N ALA A 336 -5.40 -24.31 -13.52
CA ALA A 336 -6.51 -24.52 -14.46
C ALA A 336 -7.07 -23.18 -15.02
N CYS A 337 -6.80 -22.07 -14.34
CA CYS A 337 -7.16 -20.73 -14.80
C CYS A 337 -6.13 -20.10 -15.76
N LEU A 338 -4.99 -20.74 -16.01
CA LEU A 338 -3.99 -20.26 -16.96
C LEU A 338 -4.50 -20.46 -18.40
N LYS A 339 -5.34 -19.53 -18.83
CA LYS A 339 -6.00 -19.52 -20.15
C LYS A 339 -5.76 -18.18 -20.85
N PRO A 340 -5.90 -18.13 -22.18
CA PRO A 340 -5.84 -16.86 -22.91
C PRO A 340 -6.81 -15.82 -22.37
N ASN A 341 -6.39 -14.55 -22.35
CA ASN A 341 -7.18 -13.40 -21.91
C ASN A 341 -7.71 -13.52 -20.46
N THR A 342 -6.97 -14.19 -19.57
CA THR A 342 -7.31 -14.33 -18.16
C THR A 342 -6.43 -13.42 -17.29
N VAL A 343 -7.05 -12.72 -16.35
CA VAL A 343 -6.36 -11.93 -15.31
C VAL A 343 -6.62 -12.57 -13.96
N ILE A 344 -5.55 -12.90 -13.24
CA ILE A 344 -5.61 -13.58 -11.93
C ILE A 344 -4.96 -12.70 -10.88
N LEU A 345 -5.72 -12.27 -9.88
CA LEU A 345 -5.21 -11.58 -8.70
C LEU A 345 -4.98 -12.59 -7.56
N LEU A 346 -3.80 -12.54 -6.92
CA LEU A 346 -3.53 -13.31 -5.70
C LEU A 346 -3.20 -12.34 -4.55
N LYS A 347 -4.03 -12.37 -3.48
CA LYS A 347 -3.91 -11.44 -2.35
C LYS A 347 -4.25 -12.10 -1.00
N ALA A 348 -3.34 -11.97 -0.05
CA ALA A 348 -3.50 -12.44 1.33
C ALA A 348 -2.64 -11.65 2.31
N SER A 349 -2.82 -11.90 3.62
CA SER A 349 -1.83 -11.49 4.60
C SER A 349 -0.55 -12.31 4.45
N HIS A 350 0.62 -11.68 4.61
CA HIS A 350 1.93 -12.31 4.37
C HIS A 350 2.12 -13.69 5.04
N LYS A 351 1.70 -13.83 6.31
CA LYS A 351 1.83 -15.10 7.04
C LYS A 351 0.97 -16.26 6.47
N ILE A 352 0.08 -15.99 5.52
CA ILE A 352 -0.70 -17.01 4.81
C ILE A 352 0.16 -17.75 3.77
N GLY A 353 1.26 -17.13 3.33
CA GLY A 353 2.22 -17.77 2.44
C GLY A 353 1.80 -17.82 0.98
N LEU A 354 0.82 -17.01 0.55
CA LEU A 354 0.28 -17.05 -0.82
C LEU A 354 1.33 -16.67 -1.89
N GLU A 355 2.41 -16.01 -1.51
CA GLU A 355 3.57 -15.73 -2.37
C GLU A 355 4.24 -17.02 -2.90
N LYS A 356 4.17 -18.13 -2.14
CA LYS A 356 4.67 -19.42 -2.59
C LYS A 356 3.82 -19.97 -3.75
N THR A 357 2.50 -19.82 -3.65
CA THR A 357 1.58 -20.15 -4.74
C THR A 357 1.81 -19.27 -5.96
N VAL A 358 2.03 -17.96 -5.78
CA VAL A 358 2.40 -17.07 -6.89
C VAL A 358 3.67 -17.56 -7.59
N HIS A 359 4.72 -17.87 -6.84
CA HIS A 359 5.99 -18.37 -7.40
C HIS A 359 5.78 -19.66 -8.19
N TYR A 360 5.11 -20.63 -7.59
CA TYR A 360 4.78 -21.92 -8.23
C TYR A 360 3.99 -21.74 -9.53
N VAL A 361 2.97 -20.87 -9.52
CA VAL A 361 2.13 -20.63 -10.70
C VAL A 361 2.94 -19.96 -11.81
N LYS A 362 3.84 -19.04 -11.49
CA LYS A 362 4.75 -18.39 -12.46
C LYS A 362 5.68 -19.41 -13.13
N GLU A 363 6.32 -20.26 -12.36
CA GLU A 363 7.21 -21.31 -12.90
C GLU A 363 6.45 -22.27 -13.81
N ARG A 364 5.24 -22.70 -13.36
CA ARG A 364 4.39 -23.59 -14.16
C ARG A 364 3.81 -22.93 -15.40
N ALA A 365 3.54 -21.62 -15.37
CA ALA A 365 3.15 -20.89 -16.58
C ALA A 365 4.27 -20.96 -17.62
N ILE A 366 5.51 -20.67 -17.23
CA ILE A 366 6.67 -20.73 -18.14
C ILE A 366 6.88 -22.16 -18.68
N SER A 367 6.84 -23.19 -17.81
CA SER A 367 7.01 -24.60 -18.23
C SER A 367 5.90 -25.10 -19.16
N LYS A 368 4.72 -24.48 -19.13
CA LYS A 368 3.61 -24.75 -20.08
C LYS A 368 3.68 -23.89 -21.35
N GLY A 369 4.80 -23.23 -21.63
CA GLY A 369 5.03 -22.44 -22.83
C GLY A 369 4.42 -21.03 -22.83
N TRP A 370 4.02 -20.50 -21.67
CA TRP A 370 3.61 -19.08 -21.57
C TRP A 370 4.85 -18.19 -21.55
N LYS A 371 5.08 -17.47 -22.65
CA LYS A 371 6.20 -16.51 -22.74
C LYS A 371 5.89 -15.29 -21.89
N GLN A 372 6.68 -15.03 -20.85
CA GLN A 372 6.58 -13.81 -20.06
C GLN A 372 7.03 -12.61 -20.91
N LEU A 373 6.22 -11.55 -20.92
CA LEU A 373 6.43 -10.35 -21.72
C LEU A 373 7.02 -9.19 -20.89
N ILE A 374 6.58 -9.06 -19.63
CA ILE A 374 7.02 -8.02 -18.68
C ILE A 374 6.89 -8.57 -17.26
#